data_f8d2cb9566f5bf6a1feb9767ae5181aa
#
_entry.id   f8d2cb9566f5bf6a1feb9767ae5181aa
#
_cell.length_a   1.000
_cell.length_b   1.000
_cell.length_c   1.000
_cell.angle_alpha   90.00
_cell.angle_beta   90.00
_cell.angle_gamma   90.00
#
_symmetry.space_group_name_H-M   'P 1'
#
loop_
_entity.id
_entity.type
_entity.pdbx_description
1 polymer ?
#
loop_
_entity_poly.entity_id
_entity_poly.type
_entity_poly.pdbx_seq_one_letter_code
_entity_poly.pdbx_strand_id
1 'polypeptide(L)'
;MMKEETTYHIPVLLMPSVDAMNIRPDGTYVDVTFGGGGHSREILSRLEDGGRLLSFDQDEDAERNIVNNPNFTLVRSNFRYLHNFLRYHGIEKVDAILADLGVSSHHFDDSERGFSFRFDGALDMRMNKRAGLTAADIVNTYEEEKLADIFYLYGELKNSRKLASVIVK
;
A
#
# COMPACT_ATOMS: atom_id res chain seq x y z
N MET A 1 -20.79 22.94 -15.80
CA MET A 1 -20.02 21.70 -15.62
C MET A 1 -19.60 21.65 -14.16
N MET A 2 -20.36 20.94 -13.34
CA MET A 2 -19.99 20.72 -11.94
C MET A 2 -18.81 19.75 -11.93
N LYS A 3 -17.66 20.16 -11.34
CA LYS A 3 -16.59 19.23 -11.02
C LYS A 3 -17.14 18.26 -9.99
N GLU A 4 -17.17 16.97 -10.29
CA GLU A 4 -17.35 15.93 -9.27
C GLU A 4 -16.23 16.16 -8.24
N GLU A 5 -16.62 16.61 -7.06
CA GLU A 5 -15.77 16.53 -5.87
C GLU A 5 -15.58 15.02 -5.62
N THR A 6 -14.45 14.50 -6.05
CA THR A 6 -14.00 13.18 -5.61
C THR A 6 -13.93 13.24 -4.09
N THR A 7 -14.89 12.59 -3.45
CA THR A 7 -14.93 12.45 -1.99
C THR A 7 -13.69 11.68 -1.58
N TYR A 8 -12.65 12.40 -1.21
CA TYR A 8 -11.39 11.82 -0.82
C TYR A 8 -11.62 11.00 0.45
N HIS A 9 -11.38 9.72 0.36
CA HIS A 9 -11.48 8.82 1.52
C HIS A 9 -10.50 9.30 2.61
N ILE A 10 -11.04 9.68 3.77
CA ILE A 10 -10.22 10.05 4.92
C ILE A 10 -9.64 8.76 5.49
N PRO A 11 -8.30 8.63 5.58
CA PRO A 11 -7.67 7.45 6.16
C PRO A 11 -8.14 7.19 7.59
N VAL A 12 -8.26 5.92 7.94
CA VAL A 12 -8.53 5.51 9.32
C VAL A 12 -7.38 5.98 10.21
N LEU A 13 -7.70 6.53 11.38
CA LEU A 13 -6.73 7.05 12.35
C LEU A 13 -5.77 8.12 11.79
N LEU A 14 -6.17 8.90 10.77
CA LEU A 14 -5.32 9.91 10.14
C LEU A 14 -4.61 10.79 11.16
N MET A 15 -5.37 11.54 11.97
CA MET A 15 -4.80 12.47 12.95
C MET A 15 -4.00 11.75 14.04
N PRO A 16 -4.52 10.70 14.71
CA PRO A 16 -3.77 9.98 15.73
C PRO A 16 -2.43 9.43 15.23
N SER A 17 -2.39 8.90 14.01
CA SER A 17 -1.16 8.34 13.42
C SER A 17 -0.12 9.43 13.15
N VAL A 18 -0.54 10.55 12.55
CA VAL A 18 0.36 11.65 12.24
C VAL A 18 0.79 12.39 13.50
N ASP A 19 -0.08 12.55 14.50
CA ASP A 19 0.26 13.15 15.80
C ASP A 19 1.32 12.31 16.53
N ALA A 20 1.22 10.99 16.48
CA ALA A 20 2.20 10.09 17.09
C ALA A 20 3.59 10.19 16.45
N MET A 21 3.70 10.65 15.19
CA MET A 21 4.99 10.89 14.54
C MET A 21 5.76 12.09 15.12
N ASN A 22 5.11 12.94 15.91
CA ASN A 22 5.71 14.12 16.55
C ASN A 22 6.50 15.00 15.56
N ILE A 23 5.80 15.43 14.50
CA ILE A 23 6.42 16.09 13.34
C ILE A 23 7.05 17.42 13.71
N ARG A 24 8.34 17.58 13.37
CA ARG A 24 9.07 18.83 13.39
C ARG A 24 9.06 19.44 11.99
N PRO A 25 8.95 20.77 11.85
CA PRO A 25 8.84 21.43 10.55
C PRO A 25 9.99 21.14 9.58
N ASP A 26 11.20 20.94 10.10
CA ASP A 26 12.45 20.70 9.37
C ASP A 26 12.84 19.19 9.30
N GLY A 27 12.00 18.30 9.83
CA GLY A 27 12.29 16.87 9.95
C GLY A 27 12.18 16.09 8.63
N THR A 28 12.69 14.85 8.65
CA THR A 28 12.60 13.92 7.54
C THR A 28 11.73 12.72 7.89
N TYR A 29 10.70 12.49 7.09
CA TYR A 29 9.66 11.50 7.34
C TYR A 29 9.50 10.55 6.16
N VAL A 30 8.96 9.37 6.46
CA VAL A 30 8.63 8.37 5.44
C VAL A 30 7.20 7.89 5.66
N ASP A 31 6.43 7.79 4.57
CA ASP A 31 5.16 7.09 4.50
C ASP A 31 5.34 5.89 3.55
N VAL A 32 5.35 4.67 4.07
CA VAL A 32 5.62 3.48 3.24
C VAL A 32 4.37 2.95 2.54
N THR A 33 3.23 3.62 2.70
CA THR A 33 1.89 3.23 2.22
C THR A 33 1.12 4.44 1.69
N PHE A 34 1.65 5.07 0.63
CA PHE A 34 1.12 6.34 0.11
C PHE A 34 -0.36 6.26 -0.27
N GLY A 35 -0.77 5.25 -1.05
CA GLY A 35 -2.14 5.02 -1.47
C GLY A 35 -2.83 6.27 -2.04
N GLY A 36 -3.90 6.71 -1.39
CA GLY A 36 -4.62 7.94 -1.71
C GLY A 36 -3.91 9.23 -1.28
N GLY A 37 -2.80 9.14 -0.56
CA GLY A 37 -1.99 10.27 -0.11
C GLY A 37 -2.56 11.05 1.08
N GLY A 38 -3.54 10.51 1.79
CA GLY A 38 -4.18 11.21 2.91
C GLY A 38 -3.21 11.50 4.05
N HIS A 39 -2.51 10.49 4.55
CA HIS A 39 -1.47 10.63 5.58
C HIS A 39 -0.34 11.53 5.10
N SER A 40 0.14 11.32 3.88
CA SER A 40 1.22 12.13 3.30
C SER A 40 0.87 13.61 3.20
N ARG A 41 -0.38 13.96 2.83
CA ARG A 41 -0.83 15.37 2.81
C ARG A 41 -0.85 15.98 4.21
N GLU A 42 -1.31 15.25 5.20
CA GLU A 42 -1.32 15.72 6.58
C GLU A 42 0.10 15.91 7.11
N ILE A 43 1.03 14.99 6.83
CA ILE A 43 2.45 15.16 7.17
C ILE A 43 3.02 16.41 6.52
N LEU A 44 2.79 16.59 5.20
CA LEU A 44 3.28 17.75 4.46
C LEU A 44 2.72 19.07 4.95
N SER A 45 1.50 19.10 5.45
CA SER A 45 0.90 20.31 6.01
C SER A 45 1.61 20.83 7.27
N ARG A 46 2.40 19.96 7.91
CA ARG A 46 3.17 20.28 9.14
C ARG A 46 4.65 20.53 8.86
N LEU A 47 5.11 20.34 7.61
CA LEU A 47 6.49 20.60 7.22
C LEU A 47 6.64 22.01 6.68
N GLU A 48 7.81 22.58 6.93
CA GLU A 48 8.25 23.89 6.42
C GLU A 48 9.52 23.71 5.54
N ASP A 49 10.17 24.83 5.23
CA ASP A 49 11.42 24.82 4.46
C ASP A 49 12.49 23.97 5.18
N GLY A 50 13.02 22.99 4.45
CA GLY A 50 13.99 22.04 4.98
C GLY A 50 13.39 20.70 5.40
N GLY A 51 12.08 20.62 5.63
CA GLY A 51 11.39 19.36 5.89
C GLY A 51 11.34 18.46 4.64
N ARG A 52 11.29 17.13 4.82
CA ARG A 52 11.26 16.17 3.72
C ARG A 52 10.30 15.04 4.00
N LEU A 53 9.53 14.65 2.99
CA LEU A 53 8.70 13.45 3.02
C LEU A 53 9.01 12.57 1.81
N LEU A 54 9.43 11.33 2.05
CA LEU A 54 9.47 10.26 1.05
C LEU A 54 8.28 9.33 1.26
N SER A 55 7.45 9.19 0.24
CA SER A 55 6.34 8.24 0.29
C SER A 55 6.56 7.10 -0.70
N PHE A 56 6.16 5.90 -0.30
CA PHE A 56 6.31 4.70 -1.10
C PHE A 56 4.95 4.13 -1.49
N ASP A 57 4.84 3.71 -2.73
CA ASP A 57 3.81 2.80 -3.17
C ASP A 57 4.31 1.94 -4.32
N GLN A 58 3.84 0.71 -4.38
CA GLN A 58 4.12 -0.19 -5.50
C GLN A 58 2.99 -0.23 -6.54
N ASP A 59 1.82 0.32 -6.17
CA ASP A 59 0.66 0.42 -7.05
C ASP A 59 0.81 1.65 -7.96
N GLU A 60 0.63 1.45 -9.27
CA GLU A 60 0.68 2.54 -10.23
C GLU A 60 -0.48 3.52 -10.08
N ASP A 61 -1.62 3.06 -9.56
CA ASP A 61 -2.78 3.91 -9.34
C ASP A 61 -2.52 5.00 -8.29
N ALA A 62 -1.56 4.78 -7.39
CA ALA A 62 -1.13 5.78 -6.40
C ALA A 62 -0.52 7.04 -7.05
N GLU A 63 0.06 6.94 -8.24
CA GLU A 63 0.66 8.08 -8.96
C GLU A 63 -0.36 9.21 -9.25
N ARG A 64 -1.64 8.87 -9.39
CA ARG A 64 -2.71 9.85 -9.61
C ARG A 64 -2.92 10.80 -8.44
N ASN A 65 -2.40 10.43 -7.26
CA ASN A 65 -2.57 11.15 -6.00
C ASN A 65 -1.35 12.00 -5.62
N ILE A 66 -0.34 12.09 -6.49
CA ILE A 66 0.90 12.83 -6.25
C ILE A 66 0.60 14.25 -5.79
N VAL A 67 1.29 14.67 -4.73
CA VAL A 67 1.18 16.01 -4.17
C VAL A 67 2.24 16.90 -4.81
N ASN A 68 1.82 18.01 -5.39
CA ASN A 68 2.75 19.02 -5.90
C ASN A 68 3.29 19.86 -4.73
N ASN A 69 4.34 19.40 -4.10
CA ASN A 69 4.99 20.05 -2.96
C ASN A 69 6.52 19.81 -3.07
N PRO A 70 7.38 20.84 -2.91
CA PRO A 70 8.83 20.70 -3.03
C PRO A 70 9.45 19.76 -2.00
N ASN A 71 8.79 19.57 -0.86
CA ASN A 71 9.24 18.71 0.23
C ASN A 71 8.81 17.23 0.02
N PHE A 72 8.09 16.93 -1.08
CA PHE A 72 7.51 15.61 -1.34
C PHE A 72 8.23 14.86 -2.44
N THR A 73 8.49 13.58 -2.18
CA THR A 73 9.00 12.64 -3.18
C THR A 73 8.20 11.33 -3.12
N LEU A 74 7.55 10.94 -4.23
CA LEU A 74 6.96 9.62 -4.37
C LEU A 74 7.99 8.64 -4.94
N VAL A 75 8.20 7.53 -4.25
CA VAL A 75 9.03 6.41 -4.67
C VAL A 75 8.11 5.26 -5.10
N ARG A 76 8.02 5.01 -6.41
CA ARG A 76 7.23 3.90 -6.94
C ARG A 76 7.94 2.58 -6.80
N SER A 77 7.94 2.04 -5.60
CA SER A 77 8.62 0.79 -5.25
C SER A 77 8.01 0.16 -4.01
N ASN A 78 8.29 -1.13 -3.84
CA ASN A 78 8.00 -1.81 -2.59
C ASN A 78 8.90 -1.27 -1.48
N PHE A 79 8.32 -0.97 -0.33
CA PHE A 79 9.04 -0.43 0.85
C PHE A 79 10.11 -1.38 1.41
N ARG A 80 10.13 -2.64 1.01
CA ARG A 80 11.26 -3.57 1.31
C ARG A 80 12.61 -2.99 0.88
N TYR A 81 12.62 -2.08 -0.08
CA TYR A 81 13.81 -1.39 -0.58
C TYR A 81 14.02 -0.01 0.06
N LEU A 82 13.32 0.30 1.15
CA LEU A 82 13.40 1.60 1.84
C LEU A 82 14.84 2.05 2.06
N HIS A 83 15.68 1.19 2.63
CA HIS A 83 17.08 1.52 2.89
C HIS A 83 17.86 1.94 1.62
N ASN A 84 17.62 1.25 0.50
CA ASN A 84 18.26 1.56 -0.77
C ASN A 84 17.85 2.96 -1.27
N PHE A 85 16.57 3.29 -1.19
CA PHE A 85 16.07 4.58 -1.63
C PHE A 85 16.47 5.73 -0.69
N LEU A 86 16.52 5.51 0.62
CA LEU A 86 17.05 6.51 1.55
C LEU A 86 18.49 6.86 1.18
N ARG A 87 19.34 5.87 0.93
CA ARG A 87 20.72 6.09 0.48
C ARG A 87 20.79 6.83 -0.87
N TYR A 88 19.94 6.44 -1.82
CA TYR A 88 19.87 7.09 -3.14
C TYR A 88 19.52 8.57 -3.03
N HIS A 89 18.63 8.94 -2.10
CA HIS A 89 18.25 10.32 -1.83
C HIS A 89 19.16 11.05 -0.84
N GLY A 90 20.27 10.46 -0.42
CA GLY A 90 21.22 11.04 0.52
C GLY A 90 20.65 11.23 1.93
N ILE A 91 19.70 10.39 2.33
CA ILE A 91 19.07 10.43 3.65
C ILE A 91 19.70 9.36 4.53
N GLU A 92 20.42 9.80 5.57
CA GLU A 92 21.09 8.92 6.53
C GLU A 92 20.16 8.52 7.69
N LYS A 93 19.25 9.43 8.08
CA LYS A 93 18.34 9.24 9.20
C LYS A 93 16.97 9.81 8.88
N VAL A 94 15.94 9.20 9.44
CA VAL A 94 14.56 9.67 9.39
C VAL A 94 14.04 9.85 10.80
N ASP A 95 13.15 10.82 11.01
CA ASP A 95 12.58 11.12 12.32
C ASP A 95 11.44 10.19 12.68
N ALA A 96 10.63 9.82 11.69
CA ALA A 96 9.61 8.77 11.85
C ALA A 96 9.24 8.12 10.53
N ILE A 97 8.65 6.93 10.63
CA ILE A 97 8.10 6.15 9.51
C ILE A 97 6.66 5.80 9.84
N LEU A 98 5.75 6.07 8.89
CA LEU A 98 4.37 5.65 8.93
C LEU A 98 4.16 4.45 8.01
N ALA A 99 3.40 3.46 8.49
CA ALA A 99 2.99 2.30 7.72
C ALA A 99 1.52 1.96 8.01
N ASP A 100 0.63 2.24 7.07
CA ASP A 100 -0.78 1.85 7.10
C ASP A 100 -0.95 0.59 6.24
N LEU A 101 -0.63 -0.57 6.85
CA LEU A 101 -0.52 -1.83 6.13
C LEU A 101 -1.89 -2.43 5.85
N GLY A 102 -2.11 -2.82 4.61
CA GLY A 102 -3.33 -3.48 4.18
C GLY A 102 -3.72 -3.14 2.74
N VAL A 103 -5.00 -3.29 2.45
CA VAL A 103 -5.62 -2.92 1.17
C VAL A 103 -6.48 -1.67 1.35
N SER A 104 -6.46 -0.77 0.37
CA SER A 104 -7.29 0.44 0.40
C SER A 104 -8.73 0.14 -0.06
N SER A 105 -9.67 1.04 0.26
CA SER A 105 -11.03 1.00 -0.27
C SER A 105 -11.05 0.93 -1.80
N HIS A 106 -10.13 1.64 -2.46
CA HIS A 106 -9.97 1.61 -3.91
C HIS A 106 -9.78 0.18 -4.46
N HIS A 107 -8.98 -0.65 -3.79
CA HIS A 107 -8.78 -2.03 -4.21
C HIS A 107 -10.05 -2.88 -4.10
N PHE A 108 -10.93 -2.60 -3.13
CA PHE A 108 -12.20 -3.31 -2.97
C PHE A 108 -13.28 -2.83 -3.94
N ASP A 109 -13.22 -1.58 -4.39
CA ASP A 109 -14.22 -0.98 -5.25
C ASP A 109 -13.93 -1.22 -6.75
N ASP A 110 -12.68 -1.54 -7.10
CA ASP A 110 -12.28 -1.92 -8.45
C ASP A 110 -12.43 -3.44 -8.65
N SER A 111 -13.43 -3.85 -9.43
CA SER A 111 -13.71 -5.26 -9.73
C SER A 111 -12.55 -5.99 -10.44
N GLU A 112 -11.75 -5.27 -11.23
CA GLU A 112 -10.64 -5.85 -11.99
C GLU A 112 -9.43 -6.21 -11.10
N ARG A 113 -9.39 -5.66 -9.89
CA ARG A 113 -8.30 -5.92 -8.94
C ARG A 113 -8.44 -7.25 -8.20
N GLY A 114 -9.64 -7.84 -8.15
CA GLY A 114 -9.89 -9.15 -7.55
C GLY A 114 -9.80 -9.22 -6.02
N PHE A 115 -9.79 -8.09 -5.31
CA PHE A 115 -9.75 -8.06 -3.84
C PHE A 115 -11.11 -8.18 -3.16
N SER A 116 -12.20 -8.11 -3.92
CA SER A 116 -13.56 -8.14 -3.37
C SER A 116 -14.39 -9.24 -4.03
N PHE A 117 -15.16 -9.96 -3.23
CA PHE A 117 -16.17 -10.91 -3.68
C PHE A 117 -17.53 -10.26 -3.96
N ARG A 118 -17.64 -8.93 -3.84
CA ARG A 118 -18.86 -8.17 -4.19
C ARG A 118 -19.10 -8.10 -5.69
N PHE A 119 -18.07 -8.31 -6.47
CA PHE A 119 -18.08 -8.23 -7.92
C PHE A 119 -17.61 -9.55 -8.53
N ASP A 120 -18.12 -9.86 -9.70
CA ASP A 120 -17.61 -10.95 -10.54
C ASP A 120 -16.48 -10.39 -11.41
N GLY A 121 -15.25 -10.67 -11.03
CA GLY A 121 -14.04 -10.13 -11.65
C GLY A 121 -12.90 -11.13 -11.65
N ALA A 122 -11.81 -10.80 -12.33
CA ALA A 122 -10.61 -11.63 -12.38
C ALA A 122 -10.00 -11.81 -10.98
N LEU A 123 -9.55 -13.01 -10.65
CA LEU A 123 -8.85 -13.31 -9.41
C LEU A 123 -7.38 -12.89 -9.54
N ASP A 124 -7.13 -11.58 -9.56
CA ASP A 124 -5.79 -11.00 -9.73
C ASP A 124 -5.08 -10.84 -8.38
N MET A 125 -5.58 -9.99 -7.49
CA MET A 125 -5.08 -9.68 -6.15
C MET A 125 -3.64 -9.15 -6.07
N ARG A 126 -3.07 -8.68 -7.17
CA ARG A 126 -1.72 -8.08 -7.17
C ARG A 126 -1.78 -6.62 -6.73
N MET A 127 -1.04 -6.25 -5.71
CA MET A 127 -0.80 -4.85 -5.38
C MET A 127 0.03 -4.16 -6.47
N ASN A 128 1.04 -4.86 -6.98
CA ASN A 128 1.83 -4.41 -8.11
C ASN A 128 1.42 -5.18 -9.36
N LYS A 129 0.70 -4.55 -10.27
CA LYS A 129 0.25 -5.15 -11.54
C LYS A 129 1.39 -5.66 -12.42
N ARG A 130 2.64 -5.22 -12.16
CA ARG A 130 3.86 -5.73 -12.83
C ARG A 130 4.41 -7.01 -12.19
N ALA A 131 3.88 -7.45 -11.06
CA ALA A 131 4.25 -8.73 -10.48
C ALA A 131 3.85 -9.87 -11.41
N GLY A 132 4.65 -10.94 -11.45
CA GLY A 132 4.48 -12.02 -12.42
C GLY A 132 3.27 -12.90 -12.16
N LEU A 133 2.89 -13.15 -10.89
CA LEU A 133 1.85 -14.12 -10.53
C LEU A 133 0.61 -13.41 -9.98
N THR A 134 -0.54 -13.77 -10.55
CA THR A 134 -1.86 -13.44 -10.01
C THR A 134 -2.29 -14.47 -8.96
N ALA A 135 -3.32 -14.15 -8.19
CA ALA A 135 -3.92 -15.14 -7.28
C ALA A 135 -4.50 -16.33 -8.06
N ALA A 136 -5.03 -16.12 -9.26
CA ALA A 136 -5.48 -17.20 -10.13
C ALA A 136 -4.34 -18.14 -10.52
N ASP A 137 -3.17 -17.58 -10.88
CA ASP A 137 -2.00 -18.40 -11.19
C ASP A 137 -1.57 -19.24 -9.98
N ILE A 138 -1.53 -18.65 -8.81
CA ILE A 138 -1.19 -19.35 -7.56
C ILE A 138 -2.15 -20.52 -7.30
N VAL A 139 -3.46 -20.26 -7.37
CA VAL A 139 -4.49 -21.27 -7.09
C VAL A 139 -4.45 -22.41 -8.12
N ASN A 140 -4.16 -22.10 -9.39
CA ASN A 140 -4.16 -23.10 -10.46
C ASN A 140 -2.83 -23.84 -10.67
N THR A 141 -1.71 -23.32 -10.13
CA THR A 141 -0.39 -23.89 -10.42
C THR A 141 0.39 -24.38 -9.21
N TYR A 142 0.00 -23.96 -8.00
CA TYR A 142 0.71 -24.38 -6.80
C TYR A 142 0.29 -25.80 -6.38
N GLU A 143 1.26 -26.54 -5.89
CA GLU A 143 1.06 -27.84 -5.26
C GLU A 143 0.19 -27.72 -4.00
N GLU A 144 -0.58 -28.79 -3.69
CA GLU A 144 -1.51 -28.84 -2.57
C GLU A 144 -0.89 -28.35 -1.24
N GLU A 145 0.33 -28.81 -0.96
CA GLU A 145 1.03 -28.48 0.29
C GLU A 145 1.31 -26.98 0.40
N LYS A 146 1.80 -26.35 -0.70
CA LYS A 146 2.06 -24.90 -0.73
C LYS A 146 0.79 -24.07 -0.58
N LEU A 147 -0.30 -24.50 -1.22
CA LEU A 147 -1.60 -23.83 -1.04
C LEU A 147 -2.09 -23.95 0.39
N ALA A 148 -1.96 -25.13 1.00
CA ALA A 148 -2.33 -25.36 2.39
C ALA A 148 -1.53 -24.44 3.33
N ASP A 149 -0.23 -24.26 3.08
CA ASP A 149 0.62 -23.38 3.87
C ASP A 149 0.20 -21.92 3.73
N ILE A 150 -0.11 -21.44 2.51
CA ILE A 150 -0.60 -20.08 2.30
C ILE A 150 -1.91 -19.84 3.06
N PHE A 151 -2.85 -20.76 2.96
CA PHE A 151 -4.13 -20.65 3.65
C PHE A 151 -4.00 -20.71 5.17
N TYR A 152 -3.02 -21.47 5.68
CA TYR A 152 -2.75 -21.55 7.11
C TYR A 152 -2.02 -20.31 7.62
N LEU A 153 -0.90 -19.94 7.00
CA LEU A 153 0.00 -18.88 7.49
C LEU A 153 -0.58 -17.47 7.31
N TYR A 154 -1.25 -17.23 6.19
CA TYR A 154 -1.77 -15.90 5.85
C TYR A 154 -3.28 -15.79 5.97
N GLY A 155 -4.01 -16.89 5.77
CA GLY A 155 -5.46 -16.94 5.90
C GLY A 155 -5.92 -17.38 7.29
N GLU A 156 -5.02 -17.86 8.16
CA GLU A 156 -5.31 -18.39 9.50
C GLU A 156 -6.37 -19.52 9.50
N LEU A 157 -6.52 -20.21 8.35
CA LEU A 157 -7.53 -21.22 8.16
C LEU A 157 -7.11 -22.55 8.77
N LYS A 158 -7.78 -22.98 9.83
CA LYS A 158 -7.51 -24.27 10.49
C LYS A 158 -7.75 -25.50 9.60
N ASN A 159 -8.62 -25.39 8.60
CA ASN A 159 -8.93 -26.45 7.62
C ASN A 159 -8.18 -26.29 6.29
N SER A 160 -7.06 -25.60 6.29
CA SER A 160 -6.26 -25.23 5.10
C SER A 160 -5.92 -26.43 4.20
N ARG A 161 -5.48 -27.56 4.77
CA ARG A 161 -5.18 -28.78 4.02
C ARG A 161 -6.38 -29.35 3.28
N LYS A 162 -7.54 -29.40 3.95
CA LYS A 162 -8.78 -29.88 3.32
C LYS A 162 -9.20 -28.94 2.18
N LEU A 163 -9.08 -27.63 2.39
CA LEU A 163 -9.38 -26.64 1.34
C LEU A 163 -8.46 -26.80 0.15
N ALA A 164 -7.15 -26.88 0.36
CA ALA A 164 -6.17 -27.06 -0.71
C ALA A 164 -6.43 -28.36 -1.51
N SER A 165 -6.72 -29.47 -0.82
CA SER A 165 -6.99 -30.76 -1.50
C SER A 165 -8.29 -30.76 -2.34
N VAL A 166 -9.24 -29.88 -2.05
CA VAL A 166 -10.45 -29.70 -2.88
C VAL A 166 -10.16 -28.85 -4.11
N ILE A 167 -9.29 -27.86 -3.98
CA ILE A 167 -8.95 -26.94 -5.08
C ILE A 167 -8.07 -27.64 -6.13
N VAL A 168 -7.12 -28.47 -5.71
CA VAL A 168 -6.15 -29.12 -6.61
C VAL A 168 -6.75 -30.33 -7.35
N LYS A 169 -7.91 -30.85 -6.94
CA LYS A 169 -8.63 -31.95 -7.61
C LYS A 169 -9.34 -31.51 -8.88
#